data_f0458f2f0c4850732811f3ca29ad2d5a
#
_entry.id   f0458f2f0c4850732811f3ca29ad2d5a
#
_cell.length_a   1.000
_cell.length_b   1.000
_cell.length_c   1.000
_cell.angle_alpha   90.00
_cell.angle_beta   90.00
_cell.angle_gamma   90.00
#
_symmetry.space_group_name_H-M   'P 1'
#
loop_
_entity.id
_entity.type
_entity.pdbx_description
1 polymer ?
#
loop_
_entity_poly.entity_id
_entity_poly.type
_entity_poly.pdbx_seq_one_letter_code
_entity_poly.pdbx_strand_id
1 'polypeptide(L)'
;MLKSLIKEHPFRFSVLCSIVVGCIIFLVIMVLGKVRADEIVLAFLFSLVVSACIFYPFLILVMEVTYLILAAMDKESPCAWQVDQVALWYVMLLEYIYVRLIGATGSDWMIQLTNEEKHTPVYTGSWPIIFLIAVLAIVGYYYLSFRPMKKMPPLMAVISISAMYLGIVELIVFSVQVIGVQGDDLAFMLLIWPASLVLMCARTILARVREWEVLPMEKRKIHQNRILNTMDRLLSKASFWPLWGLILVLPLLGILIAILMLFGQAPDSVIKAWTETADWRLSTKQAPQNIFHDEHYLCTVAAGGHQKIVKPIRMGVRHGHPVIVN
;
A
#
# COMPACT_ATOMS: atom_id res chain seq x y z
N MET A 1 -32.98 -3.48 11.39
CA MET A 1 -31.94 -2.45 11.52
C MET A 1 -30.55 -2.95 11.10
N LEU A 2 -29.95 -3.98 11.72
CA LEU A 2 -28.60 -4.46 11.33
C LEU A 2 -28.55 -5.02 9.89
N LYS A 3 -29.55 -5.82 9.47
CA LYS A 3 -29.64 -6.37 8.11
C LYS A 3 -29.82 -5.27 7.04
N SER A 4 -30.54 -4.19 7.33
CA SER A 4 -30.67 -3.05 6.42
C SER A 4 -29.37 -2.24 6.35
N LEU A 5 -28.69 -2.04 7.49
CA LEU A 5 -27.40 -1.35 7.54
C LEU A 5 -26.31 -2.08 6.71
N ILE A 6 -26.24 -3.40 6.81
CA ILE A 6 -25.32 -4.23 6.02
C ILE A 6 -25.63 -4.14 4.53
N LYS A 7 -26.91 -4.14 4.16
CA LYS A 7 -27.32 -4.18 2.75
C LYS A 7 -27.29 -2.80 2.09
N GLU A 8 -27.72 -1.75 2.80
CA GLU A 8 -27.89 -0.41 2.24
C GLU A 8 -26.68 0.50 2.48
N HIS A 9 -25.96 0.28 3.59
CA HIS A 9 -24.83 1.10 4.00
C HIS A 9 -23.63 0.28 4.48
N PRO A 10 -23.08 -0.64 3.66
CA PRO A 10 -21.98 -1.52 4.05
C PRO A 10 -20.72 -0.77 4.50
N PHE A 11 -20.46 0.39 3.92
CA PHE A 11 -19.35 1.26 4.34
C PHE A 11 -19.51 1.74 5.79
N ARG A 12 -20.69 2.26 6.17
CA ARG A 12 -20.95 2.68 7.56
C ARG A 12 -20.89 1.50 8.52
N PHE A 13 -21.34 0.33 8.08
CA PHE A 13 -21.24 -0.89 8.85
C PHE A 13 -19.77 -1.28 9.11
N SER A 14 -18.88 -1.15 8.11
CA SER A 14 -17.46 -1.46 8.28
C SER A 14 -16.78 -0.56 9.31
N VAL A 15 -17.07 0.73 9.28
CA VAL A 15 -16.56 1.69 10.29
C VAL A 15 -17.06 1.34 11.69
N LEU A 16 -18.36 1.01 11.81
CA LEU A 16 -18.94 0.59 13.09
C LEU A 16 -18.26 -0.70 13.60
N CYS A 17 -18.02 -1.67 12.73
CA CYS A 17 -17.29 -2.90 13.09
C CYS A 17 -15.90 -2.58 13.64
N SER A 18 -15.17 -1.68 13.02
CA SER A 18 -13.84 -1.26 13.51
C SER A 18 -13.93 -0.62 14.90
N ILE A 19 -14.90 0.26 15.15
CA ILE A 19 -15.12 0.85 16.47
C ILE A 19 -15.44 -0.21 17.51
N VAL A 20 -16.34 -1.15 17.20
CA VAL A 20 -16.72 -2.25 18.10
C VAL A 20 -15.50 -3.12 18.43
N VAL A 21 -14.67 -3.45 17.45
CA VAL A 21 -13.43 -4.21 17.69
C VAL A 21 -12.48 -3.42 18.59
N GLY A 22 -12.33 -2.11 18.38
CA GLY A 22 -11.54 -1.25 19.26
C GLY A 22 -12.05 -1.28 20.71
N CYS A 23 -13.37 -1.24 20.91
CA CYS A 23 -13.97 -1.38 22.24
C CYS A 23 -13.71 -2.77 22.85
N ILE A 24 -13.73 -3.85 22.05
CA ILE A 24 -13.41 -5.20 22.51
C ILE A 24 -11.94 -5.29 22.92
N ILE A 25 -11.02 -4.75 22.12
CA ILE A 25 -9.59 -4.70 22.45
C ILE A 25 -9.40 -3.94 23.78
N PHE A 26 -10.06 -2.79 23.95
CA PHE A 26 -10.02 -2.06 25.21
C PHE A 26 -10.48 -2.90 26.40
N LEU A 27 -11.60 -3.59 26.28
CA LEU A 27 -12.10 -4.48 27.36
C LEU A 27 -11.10 -5.60 27.67
N VAL A 28 -10.47 -6.19 26.67
CA VAL A 28 -9.42 -7.20 26.85
C VAL A 28 -8.21 -6.62 27.59
N ILE A 29 -7.76 -5.42 27.20
CA ILE A 29 -6.66 -4.71 27.87
C ILE A 29 -7.03 -4.42 29.34
N MET A 30 -8.26 -4.00 29.63
CA MET A 30 -8.73 -3.74 30.99
C MET A 30 -8.79 -5.01 31.86
N VAL A 31 -9.18 -6.15 31.27
CA VAL A 31 -9.30 -7.43 31.99
C VAL A 31 -7.95 -8.11 32.25
N LEU A 32 -7.09 -8.11 31.22
CA LEU A 32 -5.79 -8.79 31.24
C LEU A 32 -4.65 -7.89 31.72
N GLY A 33 -4.73 -6.59 31.44
CA GLY A 33 -3.74 -5.59 31.84
C GLY A 33 -4.05 -4.99 33.20
N LYS A 34 -3.01 -4.72 33.99
CA LYS A 34 -3.14 -3.94 35.23
C LYS A 34 -3.11 -2.44 34.88
N VAL A 35 -4.14 -1.98 34.16
CA VAL A 35 -4.24 -0.58 33.73
C VAL A 35 -4.54 0.30 34.95
N ARG A 36 -3.74 1.32 35.16
CA ARG A 36 -3.94 2.30 36.23
C ARG A 36 -5.09 3.25 35.87
N ALA A 37 -5.71 3.84 36.87
CA ALA A 37 -6.87 4.72 36.66
C ALA A 37 -6.55 5.95 35.80
N ASP A 38 -5.32 6.47 35.87
CA ASP A 38 -4.81 7.59 35.06
C ASP A 38 -4.52 7.20 33.60
N GLU A 39 -4.41 5.90 33.29
CA GLU A 39 -4.09 5.37 31.95
C GLU A 39 -5.32 4.90 31.16
N ILE A 40 -6.52 4.86 31.79
CA ILE A 40 -7.75 4.31 31.16
C ILE A 40 -8.07 5.01 29.83
N VAL A 41 -8.03 6.33 29.80
CA VAL A 41 -8.33 7.12 28.58
C VAL A 41 -7.31 6.83 27.48
N LEU A 42 -6.04 6.75 27.83
CA LEU A 42 -4.96 6.44 26.89
C LEU A 42 -5.11 5.02 26.34
N ALA A 43 -5.42 4.03 27.18
CA ALA A 43 -5.67 2.64 26.79
C ALA A 43 -6.89 2.54 25.83
N PHE A 44 -7.95 3.31 26.09
CA PHE A 44 -9.10 3.38 25.19
C PHE A 44 -8.74 3.97 23.82
N LEU A 45 -8.07 5.11 23.79
CA LEU A 45 -7.62 5.72 22.55
C LEU A 45 -6.66 4.81 21.78
N PHE A 46 -5.71 4.19 22.47
CA PHE A 46 -4.79 3.23 21.88
C PHE A 46 -5.52 2.04 21.23
N SER A 47 -6.52 1.47 21.91
CA SER A 47 -7.30 0.34 21.35
C SER A 47 -8.08 0.73 20.09
N LEU A 48 -8.61 1.96 20.02
CA LEU A 48 -9.26 2.47 18.81
C LEU A 48 -8.24 2.67 17.67
N VAL A 49 -7.05 3.20 17.96
CA VAL A 49 -5.97 3.36 16.97
C VAL A 49 -5.51 2.00 16.45
N VAL A 50 -5.30 1.01 17.32
CA VAL A 50 -4.94 -0.36 16.91
C VAL A 50 -6.01 -0.95 16.00
N SER A 51 -7.30 -0.80 16.35
CA SER A 51 -8.38 -1.28 15.49
C SER A 51 -8.41 -0.56 14.14
N ALA A 52 -8.25 0.76 14.11
CA ALA A 52 -8.21 1.52 12.87
C ALA A 52 -7.00 1.14 12.01
N CYS A 53 -5.81 1.04 12.59
CA CYS A 53 -4.58 0.78 11.83
C CYS A 53 -4.41 -0.70 11.43
N ILE A 54 -4.88 -1.66 12.23
CA ILE A 54 -4.65 -3.08 11.95
C ILE A 54 -5.92 -3.75 11.41
N PHE A 55 -7.02 -3.70 12.17
CA PHE A 55 -8.23 -4.43 11.82
C PHE A 55 -8.96 -3.85 10.61
N TYR A 56 -9.10 -2.52 10.55
CA TYR A 56 -9.88 -1.86 9.50
C TYR A 56 -9.31 -2.08 8.07
N PRO A 57 -7.99 -2.01 7.81
CA PRO A 57 -7.42 -2.37 6.51
C PRO A 57 -7.73 -3.80 6.07
N PHE A 58 -7.70 -4.77 6.99
CA PHE A 58 -8.12 -6.15 6.70
C PHE A 58 -9.59 -6.23 6.32
N LEU A 59 -10.45 -5.48 7.02
CA LEU A 59 -11.86 -5.44 6.69
C LEU A 59 -12.10 -4.84 5.30
N ILE A 60 -11.37 -3.79 4.91
CA ILE A 60 -11.41 -3.23 3.56
C ILE A 60 -10.99 -4.28 2.52
N LEU A 61 -9.90 -5.01 2.77
CA LEU A 61 -9.47 -6.11 1.89
C LEU A 61 -10.56 -7.17 1.71
N VAL A 62 -11.21 -7.60 2.80
CA VAL A 62 -12.33 -8.56 2.76
C VAL A 62 -13.51 -7.98 1.96
N MET A 63 -13.79 -6.69 2.09
CA MET A 63 -14.83 -6.03 1.30
C MET A 63 -14.48 -6.01 -0.19
N GLU A 64 -13.23 -5.74 -0.57
CA GLU A 64 -12.79 -5.78 -1.97
C GLU A 64 -12.92 -7.19 -2.58
N VAL A 65 -12.53 -8.24 -1.83
CA VAL A 65 -12.75 -9.63 -2.23
C VAL A 65 -14.25 -9.90 -2.45
N THR A 66 -15.08 -9.48 -1.49
CA THR A 66 -16.52 -9.66 -1.57
C THR A 66 -17.12 -8.96 -2.79
N TYR A 67 -16.68 -7.72 -3.06
CA TYR A 67 -17.15 -6.94 -4.19
C TYR A 67 -16.67 -7.49 -5.54
N LEU A 68 -15.46 -8.05 -5.60
CA LEU A 68 -15.01 -8.76 -6.79
C LEU A 68 -15.88 -9.99 -7.07
N ILE A 69 -16.22 -10.76 -6.03
CA ILE A 69 -17.13 -11.92 -6.16
C ILE A 69 -18.53 -11.46 -6.61
N LEU A 70 -19.08 -10.41 -6.03
CA LEU A 70 -20.38 -9.85 -6.44
C LEU A 70 -20.33 -9.39 -7.90
N ALA A 71 -19.29 -8.69 -8.32
CA ALA A 71 -19.08 -8.30 -9.71
C ALA A 71 -18.96 -9.52 -10.63
N ALA A 72 -18.28 -10.59 -10.20
CA ALA A 72 -18.22 -11.84 -10.96
C ALA A 72 -19.58 -12.54 -11.09
N MET A 73 -20.48 -12.34 -10.14
CA MET A 73 -21.87 -12.87 -10.14
C MET A 73 -22.89 -11.92 -10.80
N ASP A 74 -22.44 -10.82 -11.40
CA ASP A 74 -23.29 -9.77 -11.98
C ASP A 74 -24.26 -9.13 -10.97
N LYS A 75 -23.78 -8.94 -9.74
CA LYS A 75 -24.52 -8.30 -8.65
C LYS A 75 -23.96 -6.92 -8.34
N GLU A 76 -24.84 -6.03 -7.85
CA GLU A 76 -24.45 -4.69 -7.44
C GLU A 76 -23.52 -4.71 -6.20
N SER A 77 -22.56 -3.81 -6.19
CA SER A 77 -21.63 -3.58 -5.08
C SER A 77 -21.95 -2.22 -4.43
N PRO A 78 -22.88 -2.18 -3.47
CA PRO A 78 -23.29 -0.91 -2.84
C PRO A 78 -22.11 -0.27 -2.10
N CYS A 79 -21.98 1.05 -2.21
CA CYS A 79 -20.91 1.82 -1.60
C CYS A 79 -19.48 1.45 -2.05
N ALA A 80 -19.33 0.75 -3.19
CA ALA A 80 -18.01 0.36 -3.70
C ALA A 80 -17.06 1.54 -3.84
N TRP A 81 -17.55 2.67 -4.31
CA TRP A 81 -16.78 3.91 -4.42
C TRP A 81 -16.14 4.34 -3.10
N GLN A 82 -16.89 4.33 -1.98
CA GLN A 82 -16.36 4.72 -0.67
C GLN A 82 -15.27 3.76 -0.20
N VAL A 83 -15.45 2.45 -0.44
CA VAL A 83 -14.45 1.43 -0.09
C VAL A 83 -13.19 1.62 -0.95
N ASP A 84 -13.33 1.88 -2.24
CA ASP A 84 -12.21 2.18 -3.14
C ASP A 84 -11.40 3.39 -2.67
N GLN A 85 -12.07 4.46 -2.22
CA GLN A 85 -11.36 5.65 -1.73
C GLN A 85 -10.61 5.36 -0.42
N VAL A 86 -11.15 4.53 0.45
CA VAL A 86 -10.46 4.09 1.66
C VAL A 86 -9.27 3.20 1.29
N ALA A 87 -9.44 2.23 0.39
CA ALA A 87 -8.35 1.39 -0.09
C ALA A 87 -7.22 2.22 -0.74
N LEU A 88 -7.59 3.18 -1.58
CA LEU A 88 -6.62 3.99 -2.32
C LEU A 88 -5.86 4.97 -1.42
N TRP A 89 -6.54 5.69 -0.53
CA TRP A 89 -5.93 6.81 0.20
C TRP A 89 -5.60 6.49 1.65
N TYR A 90 -6.53 5.88 2.38
CA TYR A 90 -6.31 5.58 3.80
C TYR A 90 -5.35 4.42 4.00
N VAL A 91 -5.56 3.30 3.26
CA VAL A 91 -4.66 2.14 3.39
C VAL A 91 -3.28 2.46 2.83
N MET A 92 -3.17 3.32 1.80
CA MET A 92 -1.89 3.85 1.31
C MET A 92 -1.15 4.67 2.39
N LEU A 93 -1.86 5.52 3.12
CA LEU A 93 -1.26 6.26 4.23
C LEU A 93 -0.74 5.32 5.32
N LEU A 94 -1.49 4.27 5.65
CA LEU A 94 -1.06 3.26 6.60
C LEU A 94 0.14 2.47 6.09
N GLU A 95 0.19 2.17 4.78
CA GLU A 95 1.34 1.51 4.15
C GLU A 95 2.63 2.30 4.39
N TYR A 96 2.60 3.61 4.18
CA TYR A 96 3.72 4.48 4.47
C TYR A 96 4.13 4.41 5.96
N ILE A 97 3.16 4.39 6.88
CA ILE A 97 3.41 4.25 8.32
C ILE A 97 4.03 2.89 8.63
N TYR A 98 3.53 1.80 8.04
CA TYR A 98 4.06 0.45 8.25
C TYR A 98 5.49 0.30 7.75
N VAL A 99 5.80 0.84 6.56
CA VAL A 99 7.17 0.88 6.03
C VAL A 99 8.13 1.55 7.03
N ARG A 100 7.66 2.61 7.70
CA ARG A 100 8.45 3.29 8.76
C ARG A 100 8.56 2.46 10.04
N LEU A 101 7.48 1.80 10.45
CA LEU A 101 7.46 0.98 11.68
C LEU A 101 8.38 -0.25 11.59
N ILE A 102 8.57 -0.83 10.41
CA ILE A 102 9.53 -1.92 10.20
C ILE A 102 10.98 -1.45 10.04
N GLY A 103 11.26 -0.19 10.36
CA GLY A 103 12.59 0.39 10.36
C GLY A 103 13.11 0.86 9.00
N ALA A 104 12.28 0.84 7.93
CA ALA A 104 12.72 1.35 6.65
C ALA A 104 12.87 2.87 6.67
N THR A 105 14.07 3.34 6.34
CA THR A 105 14.38 4.77 6.21
C THR A 105 14.07 5.27 4.79
N GLY A 106 14.25 6.58 4.55
CA GLY A 106 14.24 7.16 3.20
C GLY A 106 15.61 7.17 2.53
N SER A 107 16.62 6.52 3.14
CA SER A 107 18.01 6.56 2.71
C SER A 107 18.30 5.47 1.68
N ASP A 108 19.07 5.82 0.65
CA ASP A 108 19.57 4.86 -0.35
C ASP A 108 20.68 3.98 0.23
N TRP A 109 20.96 2.86 -0.40
CA TRP A 109 21.87 1.81 0.00
C TRP A 109 23.31 2.28 0.31
N MET A 110 23.75 3.43 -0.21
CA MET A 110 25.09 3.99 0.01
C MET A 110 25.25 4.65 1.40
N ILE A 111 24.15 4.97 2.07
CA ILE A 111 24.16 5.67 3.34
C ILE A 111 24.30 4.65 4.46
N GLN A 112 25.27 4.86 5.36
CA GLN A 112 25.42 4.02 6.54
C GLN A 112 24.27 4.31 7.52
N LEU A 113 23.55 3.28 7.94
CA LEU A 113 22.42 3.36 8.86
C LEU A 113 22.83 3.01 10.28
N THR A 114 21.90 3.15 11.21
CA THR A 114 22.11 2.87 12.65
C THR A 114 21.15 1.78 13.12
N ASN A 115 21.61 1.02 14.10
CA ASN A 115 20.82 -0.07 14.75
C ASN A 115 20.18 -1.03 13.71
N GLU A 116 18.89 -1.28 13.83
CA GLU A 116 18.11 -2.20 12.98
C GLU A 116 17.42 -1.49 11.80
N GLU A 117 17.83 -0.25 11.50
CA GLU A 117 17.27 0.48 10.36
C GLU A 117 17.57 -0.23 9.03
N LYS A 118 16.64 -0.08 8.07
CA LYS A 118 16.74 -0.61 6.71
C LYS A 118 16.69 0.53 5.70
N HIS A 119 17.34 0.33 4.56
CA HIS A 119 17.29 1.29 3.45
C HIS A 119 15.91 1.37 2.82
N THR A 120 15.68 2.38 1.97
CA THR A 120 14.43 2.50 1.22
C THR A 120 14.17 1.27 0.34
N PRO A 121 12.92 0.75 0.26
CA PRO A 121 12.60 -0.36 -0.63
C PRO A 121 12.61 0.02 -2.12
N VAL A 122 12.61 1.32 -2.43
CA VAL A 122 12.64 1.86 -3.79
C VAL A 122 13.76 2.86 -3.92
N TYR A 123 14.66 2.66 -4.88
CA TYR A 123 15.79 3.56 -5.14
C TYR A 123 15.31 4.98 -5.47
N THR A 124 15.81 5.98 -4.74
CA THR A 124 15.31 7.36 -4.85
C THR A 124 15.55 7.98 -6.23
N GLY A 125 16.66 7.63 -6.90
CA GLY A 125 16.95 8.09 -8.26
C GLY A 125 15.94 7.62 -9.31
N SER A 126 15.14 6.60 -9.01
CA SER A 126 14.09 6.05 -9.90
C SER A 126 12.67 6.43 -9.47
N TRP A 127 12.48 7.25 -8.42
CA TRP A 127 11.15 7.68 -8.00
C TRP A 127 10.30 8.33 -9.10
N PRO A 128 10.86 9.14 -10.04
CA PRO A 128 10.04 9.76 -11.07
C PRO A 128 9.26 8.76 -11.92
N ILE A 129 9.86 7.61 -12.30
CA ILE A 129 9.14 6.59 -13.10
C ILE A 129 8.07 5.89 -12.28
N ILE A 130 8.37 5.52 -11.02
CA ILE A 130 7.42 4.87 -10.10
C ILE A 130 6.22 5.80 -9.84
N PHE A 131 6.49 7.07 -9.51
CA PHE A 131 5.44 8.05 -9.29
C PHE A 131 4.58 8.28 -10.55
N LEU A 132 5.18 8.34 -11.73
CA LEU A 132 4.45 8.53 -12.97
C LEU A 132 3.55 7.34 -13.32
N ILE A 133 4.02 6.10 -13.10
CA ILE A 133 3.20 4.89 -13.27
C ILE A 133 2.03 4.92 -12.30
N ALA A 134 2.26 5.21 -11.02
CA ALA A 134 1.21 5.31 -10.00
C ALA A 134 0.16 6.37 -10.38
N VAL A 135 0.58 7.57 -10.76
CA VAL A 135 -0.34 8.65 -11.20
C VAL A 135 -1.13 8.22 -12.42
N LEU A 136 -0.49 7.60 -13.41
CA LEU A 136 -1.17 7.12 -14.61
C LEU A 136 -2.21 6.05 -14.29
N ALA A 137 -1.88 5.11 -13.40
CA ALA A 137 -2.80 4.07 -12.94
C ALA A 137 -4.01 4.66 -12.21
N ILE A 138 -3.80 5.63 -11.32
CA ILE A 138 -4.85 6.36 -10.61
C ILE A 138 -5.75 7.11 -11.59
N VAL A 139 -5.16 7.83 -12.55
CA VAL A 139 -5.91 8.56 -13.59
C VAL A 139 -6.72 7.57 -14.44
N GLY A 140 -6.13 6.44 -14.83
CA GLY A 140 -6.81 5.38 -15.56
C GLY A 140 -8.00 4.82 -14.78
N TYR A 141 -7.81 4.52 -13.49
CA TYR A 141 -8.87 4.08 -12.59
C TYR A 141 -10.01 5.11 -12.52
N TYR A 142 -9.71 6.37 -12.23
CA TYR A 142 -10.73 7.42 -12.13
C TYR A 142 -11.44 7.66 -13.45
N TYR A 143 -10.72 7.69 -14.56
CA TYR A 143 -11.34 7.85 -15.88
C TYR A 143 -12.30 6.71 -16.20
N LEU A 144 -11.89 5.46 -15.95
CA LEU A 144 -12.72 4.29 -16.17
C LEU A 144 -13.92 4.25 -15.21
N SER A 145 -13.75 4.65 -13.95
CA SER A 145 -14.80 4.59 -12.92
C SER A 145 -15.86 5.68 -13.08
N PHE A 146 -15.47 6.92 -13.40
CA PHE A 146 -16.41 8.04 -13.42
C PHE A 146 -17.08 8.30 -14.76
N ARG A 147 -16.40 7.93 -15.85
CA ARG A 147 -16.96 8.27 -17.16
C ARG A 147 -18.14 7.35 -17.49
N PRO A 148 -19.32 7.92 -17.82
CA PRO A 148 -20.44 7.10 -18.28
C PRO A 148 -20.06 6.30 -19.53
N MET A 149 -20.34 4.99 -19.56
CA MET A 149 -20.01 4.11 -20.70
C MET A 149 -20.58 4.61 -22.03
N LYS A 150 -21.75 5.24 -22.03
CA LYS A 150 -22.34 5.87 -23.22
C LYS A 150 -21.44 6.93 -23.90
N LYS A 151 -20.57 7.58 -23.13
CA LYS A 151 -19.67 8.65 -23.59
C LYS A 151 -18.21 8.22 -23.65
N MET A 152 -17.91 6.96 -23.34
CA MET A 152 -16.53 6.44 -23.30
C MET A 152 -16.15 5.84 -24.65
N PRO A 153 -15.10 6.35 -25.30
CA PRO A 153 -14.55 5.69 -26.48
C PRO A 153 -13.87 4.37 -26.08
N PRO A 154 -14.03 3.26 -26.83
CA PRO A 154 -13.39 1.98 -26.53
C PRO A 154 -11.87 2.05 -26.36
N LEU A 155 -11.19 2.82 -27.22
CA LEU A 155 -9.75 3.03 -27.15
C LEU A 155 -9.32 3.63 -25.80
N MET A 156 -10.05 4.64 -25.32
CA MET A 156 -9.74 5.27 -24.02
C MET A 156 -10.00 4.32 -22.84
N ALA A 157 -11.01 3.45 -22.94
CA ALA A 157 -11.23 2.41 -21.93
C ALA A 157 -10.05 1.44 -21.89
N VAL A 158 -9.56 0.99 -23.05
CA VAL A 158 -8.42 0.06 -23.12
C VAL A 158 -7.12 0.72 -22.63
N ILE A 159 -6.86 1.99 -22.97
CA ILE A 159 -5.70 2.75 -22.46
C ILE A 159 -5.79 2.88 -20.92
N SER A 160 -6.98 3.15 -20.39
CA SER A 160 -7.19 3.21 -18.93
C SER A 160 -6.91 1.87 -18.26
N ILE A 161 -7.35 0.76 -18.85
CA ILE A 161 -7.06 -0.60 -18.39
C ILE A 161 -5.55 -0.87 -18.44
N SER A 162 -4.86 -0.46 -19.51
CA SER A 162 -3.40 -0.61 -19.63
C SER A 162 -2.65 0.16 -18.54
N ALA A 163 -3.11 1.38 -18.25
CA ALA A 163 -2.56 2.20 -17.17
C ALA A 163 -2.74 1.53 -15.80
N MET A 164 -3.94 0.97 -15.54
CA MET A 164 -4.21 0.20 -14.31
C MET A 164 -3.34 -1.06 -14.23
N TYR A 165 -3.09 -1.75 -15.35
CA TYR A 165 -2.20 -2.91 -15.37
C TYR A 165 -0.74 -2.54 -15.06
N LEU A 166 -0.24 -1.39 -15.53
CA LEU A 166 1.08 -0.90 -15.12
C LEU A 166 1.16 -0.74 -13.61
N GLY A 167 0.16 -0.10 -13.00
CA GLY A 167 0.09 0.02 -11.54
C GLY A 167 -0.01 -1.33 -10.83
N ILE A 168 -0.78 -2.29 -11.35
CA ILE A 168 -0.87 -3.66 -10.81
C ILE A 168 0.50 -4.35 -10.85
N VAL A 169 1.24 -4.25 -11.96
CA VAL A 169 2.60 -4.81 -12.06
C VAL A 169 3.52 -4.18 -11.03
N GLU A 170 3.48 -2.86 -10.88
CA GLU A 170 4.25 -2.13 -9.87
C GLU A 170 3.93 -2.61 -8.45
N LEU A 171 2.65 -2.75 -8.10
CA LEU A 171 2.21 -3.26 -6.80
C LEU A 171 2.64 -4.72 -6.55
N ILE A 172 2.63 -5.57 -7.57
CA ILE A 172 3.13 -6.95 -7.48
C ILE A 172 4.64 -6.94 -7.23
N VAL A 173 5.40 -6.12 -7.96
CA VAL A 173 6.86 -6.02 -7.76
C VAL A 173 7.17 -5.47 -6.37
N PHE A 174 6.46 -4.44 -5.90
CA PHE A 174 6.56 -3.96 -4.53
C PHE A 174 6.27 -5.07 -3.50
N SER A 175 5.21 -5.84 -3.71
CA SER A 175 4.88 -6.97 -2.83
C SER A 175 6.02 -8.02 -2.78
N VAL A 176 6.61 -8.34 -3.95
CA VAL A 176 7.77 -9.24 -4.01
C VAL A 176 8.97 -8.64 -3.29
N GLN A 177 9.20 -7.32 -3.42
CA GLN A 177 10.29 -6.60 -2.78
C GLN A 177 10.23 -6.71 -1.25
N VAL A 178 9.05 -6.57 -0.65
CA VAL A 178 8.87 -6.51 0.81
C VAL A 178 8.62 -7.89 1.46
N ILE A 179 8.26 -8.92 0.68
CA ILE A 179 8.04 -10.27 1.22
C ILE A 179 9.36 -10.88 1.72
N GLY A 180 9.34 -11.40 2.94
CA GLY A 180 10.44 -12.18 3.51
C GLY A 180 11.63 -11.33 3.94
N VAL A 181 11.41 -10.08 4.27
CA VAL A 181 12.41 -9.23 4.94
C VAL A 181 12.76 -9.85 6.28
N GLN A 182 14.03 -10.16 6.49
CA GLN A 182 14.49 -10.82 7.70
C GLN A 182 14.19 -9.98 8.95
N GLY A 183 13.71 -10.67 9.99
CA GLY A 183 13.53 -10.09 11.32
C GLY A 183 12.22 -9.32 11.54
N ASP A 184 11.23 -9.42 10.65
CA ASP A 184 10.01 -8.65 10.80
C ASP A 184 8.74 -9.48 10.58
N ASP A 185 8.12 -9.92 11.68
CA ASP A 185 6.87 -10.69 11.65
C ASP A 185 5.67 -9.86 11.15
N LEU A 186 5.79 -8.53 11.10
CA LEU A 186 4.73 -7.62 10.65
C LEU A 186 4.82 -7.27 9.16
N ALA A 187 5.83 -7.75 8.44
CA ALA A 187 6.02 -7.45 7.01
C ALA A 187 4.82 -7.86 6.13
N PHE A 188 3.99 -8.82 6.58
CA PHE A 188 2.76 -9.19 5.87
C PHE A 188 1.72 -8.05 5.80
N MET A 189 1.78 -7.09 6.72
CA MET A 189 0.90 -5.91 6.70
C MET A 189 1.12 -5.07 5.44
N LEU A 190 2.35 -5.05 4.90
CA LEU A 190 2.70 -4.37 3.65
C LEU A 190 2.05 -4.98 2.39
N LEU A 191 1.37 -6.10 2.51
CA LEU A 191 0.66 -6.73 1.39
C LEU A 191 -0.81 -6.32 1.31
N ILE A 192 -1.36 -5.71 2.35
CA ILE A 192 -2.79 -5.38 2.43
C ILE A 192 -3.16 -4.32 1.39
N TRP A 193 -2.37 -3.26 1.29
CA TRP A 193 -2.61 -2.18 0.34
C TRP A 193 -2.48 -2.63 -1.12
N PRO A 194 -1.37 -3.27 -1.56
CA PRO A 194 -1.26 -3.81 -2.90
C PRO A 194 -2.39 -4.77 -3.26
N ALA A 195 -2.74 -5.69 -2.36
CA ALA A 195 -3.82 -6.65 -2.58
C ALA A 195 -5.18 -5.96 -2.75
N SER A 196 -5.50 -4.98 -1.90
CA SER A 196 -6.74 -4.21 -1.99
C SER A 196 -6.85 -3.48 -3.33
N LEU A 197 -5.77 -2.83 -3.79
CA LEU A 197 -5.77 -2.10 -5.07
C LEU A 197 -5.85 -3.03 -6.28
N VAL A 198 -5.18 -4.18 -6.26
CA VAL A 198 -5.30 -5.17 -7.33
C VAL A 198 -6.75 -5.67 -7.46
N LEU A 199 -7.40 -5.98 -6.34
CA LEU A 199 -8.80 -6.42 -6.32
C LEU A 199 -9.75 -5.31 -6.79
N MET A 200 -9.56 -4.07 -6.33
CA MET A 200 -10.29 -2.89 -6.77
C MET A 200 -10.18 -2.70 -8.29
N CYS A 201 -8.98 -2.78 -8.84
CA CYS A 201 -8.74 -2.67 -10.28
C CYS A 201 -9.42 -3.80 -11.06
N ALA A 202 -9.26 -5.06 -10.62
CA ALA A 202 -9.88 -6.22 -11.28
C ALA A 202 -11.40 -6.12 -11.30
N ARG A 203 -12.01 -5.74 -10.17
CA ARG A 203 -13.45 -5.52 -10.07
C ARG A 203 -13.93 -4.40 -11.01
N THR A 204 -13.22 -3.26 -11.00
CA THR A 204 -13.58 -2.11 -11.83
C THR A 204 -13.53 -2.46 -13.31
N ILE A 205 -12.48 -3.13 -13.77
CA ILE A 205 -12.35 -3.58 -15.16
C ILE A 205 -13.51 -4.52 -15.52
N LEU A 206 -13.78 -5.52 -14.67
CA LEU A 206 -14.85 -6.49 -14.90
C LEU A 206 -16.24 -5.83 -14.99
N ALA A 207 -16.55 -4.93 -14.06
CA ALA A 207 -17.82 -4.22 -14.03
C ALA A 207 -18.01 -3.34 -15.28
N ARG A 208 -16.96 -2.64 -15.71
CA ARG A 208 -17.03 -1.75 -16.88
C ARG A 208 -17.11 -2.49 -18.21
N VAL A 209 -16.41 -3.62 -18.33
CA VAL A 209 -16.53 -4.51 -19.50
C VAL A 209 -17.96 -4.98 -19.65
N ARG A 210 -18.61 -5.45 -18.57
CA ARG A 210 -19.99 -5.90 -18.58
C ARG A 210 -20.98 -4.78 -18.89
N GLU A 211 -20.82 -3.62 -18.26
CA GLU A 211 -21.66 -2.45 -18.54
C GLU A 211 -21.65 -2.08 -20.03
N TRP A 212 -20.47 -2.16 -20.68
CA TRP A 212 -20.38 -1.92 -22.11
C TRP A 212 -21.08 -2.99 -22.96
N GLU A 213 -20.96 -4.25 -22.60
CA GLU A 213 -21.57 -5.35 -23.37
C GLU A 213 -23.08 -5.27 -23.38
N VAL A 214 -23.70 -4.87 -22.27
CA VAL A 214 -25.16 -4.67 -22.15
C VAL A 214 -25.62 -3.38 -22.84
N LEU A 215 -24.71 -2.42 -23.14
CA LEU A 215 -25.07 -1.14 -23.73
C LEU A 215 -25.53 -1.34 -25.21
N PRO A 216 -26.75 -0.87 -25.60
CA PRO A 216 -27.22 -0.91 -26.98
C PRO A 216 -26.26 -0.22 -27.96
N MET A 217 -26.06 -0.79 -29.13
CA MET A 217 -25.14 -0.26 -30.16
C MET A 217 -25.42 1.20 -30.51
N GLU A 218 -26.66 1.61 -30.59
CA GLU A 218 -27.12 2.97 -30.92
C GLU A 218 -26.70 4.00 -29.86
N LYS A 219 -26.43 3.57 -28.63
CA LYS A 219 -26.01 4.42 -27.51
C LYS A 219 -24.49 4.47 -27.31
N ARG A 220 -23.73 3.74 -28.13
CA ARG A 220 -22.26 3.71 -28.07
C ARG A 220 -21.69 4.89 -28.83
N LYS A 221 -20.69 5.56 -28.24
CA LYS A 221 -19.97 6.64 -28.92
C LYS A 221 -19.02 6.05 -29.94
N ILE A 222 -19.18 6.42 -31.19
CA ILE A 222 -18.28 6.07 -32.31
C ILE A 222 -17.62 7.35 -32.78
N HIS A 223 -16.32 7.31 -33.06
CA HIS A 223 -15.59 8.46 -33.60
C HIS A 223 -15.89 8.70 -35.09
N GLN A 224 -15.97 9.96 -35.47
CA GLN A 224 -16.14 10.34 -36.90
C GLN A 224 -14.84 10.18 -37.71
N ASN A 225 -13.66 10.19 -37.06
CA ASN A 225 -12.39 9.99 -37.73
C ASN A 225 -12.22 8.55 -38.19
N ARG A 226 -11.82 8.35 -39.48
CA ARG A 226 -11.68 7.03 -40.11
C ARG A 226 -10.78 6.06 -39.34
N ILE A 227 -9.63 6.54 -38.84
CA ILE A 227 -8.66 5.72 -38.09
C ILE A 227 -9.24 5.31 -36.75
N LEU A 228 -9.79 6.26 -35.98
CA LEU A 228 -10.39 6.00 -34.66
C LEU A 228 -11.64 5.10 -34.80
N ASN A 229 -12.42 5.27 -35.85
CA ASN A 229 -13.59 4.40 -36.13
C ASN A 229 -13.14 2.95 -36.43
N THR A 230 -12.03 2.74 -37.14
CA THR A 230 -11.50 1.40 -37.36
C THR A 230 -11.05 0.77 -36.04
N MET A 231 -10.38 1.54 -35.17
CA MET A 231 -10.00 1.10 -33.82
C MET A 231 -11.24 0.79 -32.97
N ASP A 232 -12.25 1.65 -32.97
CA ASP A 232 -13.50 1.43 -32.25
C ASP A 232 -14.21 0.15 -32.71
N ARG A 233 -14.13 -0.19 -33.99
CA ARG A 233 -14.67 -1.46 -34.52
C ARG A 233 -13.89 -2.68 -34.03
N LEU A 234 -12.54 -2.62 -34.00
CA LEU A 234 -11.69 -3.67 -33.45
C LEU A 234 -11.97 -3.88 -31.95
N LEU A 235 -12.19 -2.78 -31.23
CA LEU A 235 -12.47 -2.77 -29.79
C LEU A 235 -13.98 -2.84 -29.46
N SER A 236 -14.83 -3.13 -30.43
CA SER A 236 -16.29 -3.16 -30.23
C SER A 236 -16.76 -4.23 -29.24
N LYS A 237 -16.01 -5.33 -29.10
CA LYS A 237 -16.26 -6.40 -28.11
C LYS A 237 -15.47 -6.13 -26.83
N ALA A 238 -16.16 -5.66 -25.81
CA ALA A 238 -15.52 -5.29 -24.55
C ALA A 238 -14.89 -6.47 -23.79
N SER A 239 -15.36 -7.70 -24.03
CA SER A 239 -14.72 -8.91 -23.50
C SER A 239 -13.25 -9.07 -23.85
N PHE A 240 -12.79 -8.45 -24.94
CA PHE A 240 -11.37 -8.43 -25.32
C PHE A 240 -10.58 -7.23 -24.76
N TRP A 241 -11.22 -6.25 -24.10
CA TRP A 241 -10.53 -5.09 -23.55
C TRP A 241 -9.43 -5.45 -22.55
N PRO A 242 -9.62 -6.42 -21.63
CA PRO A 242 -8.54 -6.86 -20.75
C PRO A 242 -7.32 -7.37 -21.53
N LEU A 243 -7.54 -8.13 -22.60
CA LEU A 243 -6.47 -8.64 -23.45
C LEU A 243 -5.75 -7.52 -24.22
N TRP A 244 -6.52 -6.61 -24.85
CA TRP A 244 -5.95 -5.45 -25.54
C TRP A 244 -5.22 -4.53 -24.55
N GLY A 245 -5.77 -4.36 -23.34
CA GLY A 245 -5.10 -3.62 -22.26
C GLY A 245 -3.74 -4.22 -21.92
N LEU A 246 -3.65 -5.54 -21.82
CA LEU A 246 -2.40 -6.23 -21.53
C LEU A 246 -1.36 -6.05 -22.68
N ILE A 247 -1.81 -6.15 -23.93
CA ILE A 247 -0.94 -5.93 -25.10
C ILE A 247 -0.39 -4.49 -25.11
N LEU A 248 -1.21 -3.50 -24.75
CA LEU A 248 -0.81 -2.10 -24.75
C LEU A 248 0.05 -1.68 -23.55
N VAL A 249 0.22 -2.52 -22.52
CA VAL A 249 1.09 -2.24 -21.37
C VAL A 249 2.52 -1.91 -21.82
N LEU A 250 3.11 -2.74 -22.69
CA LEU A 250 4.49 -2.55 -23.15
C LEU A 250 4.69 -1.27 -23.97
N PRO A 251 3.87 -0.96 -25.00
CA PRO A 251 3.96 0.32 -25.71
C PRO A 251 3.76 1.52 -24.78
N LEU A 252 2.81 1.44 -23.84
CA LEU A 252 2.55 2.53 -22.89
C LEU A 252 3.75 2.76 -21.97
N LEU A 253 4.34 1.69 -21.43
CA LEU A 253 5.56 1.78 -20.63
C LEU A 253 6.73 2.35 -21.45
N GLY A 254 6.88 1.92 -22.70
CA GLY A 254 7.92 2.45 -23.61
C GLY A 254 7.78 3.95 -23.83
N ILE A 255 6.55 4.45 -24.01
CA ILE A 255 6.27 5.88 -24.15
C ILE A 255 6.65 6.63 -22.86
N LEU A 256 6.28 6.09 -21.68
CA LEU A 256 6.64 6.70 -20.39
C LEU A 256 8.15 6.79 -20.21
N ILE A 257 8.88 5.70 -20.48
CA ILE A 257 10.34 5.68 -20.42
C ILE A 257 10.92 6.71 -21.39
N ALA A 258 10.45 6.76 -22.64
CA ALA A 258 10.93 7.73 -23.64
C ALA A 258 10.70 9.18 -23.19
N ILE A 259 9.55 9.48 -22.60
CA ILE A 259 9.26 10.81 -22.03
C ILE A 259 10.25 11.13 -20.91
N LEU A 260 10.44 10.21 -19.96
CA LEU A 260 11.31 10.44 -18.80
C LEU A 260 12.80 10.51 -19.19
N MET A 261 13.23 9.84 -20.27
CA MET A 261 14.57 10.00 -20.82
C MET A 261 14.85 11.43 -21.28
N LEU A 262 13.84 12.16 -21.79
CA LEU A 262 13.96 13.58 -22.12
C LEU A 262 14.22 14.45 -20.88
N PHE A 263 13.85 13.95 -19.68
CA PHE A 263 14.10 14.61 -18.39
C PHE A 263 15.29 14.01 -17.64
N GLY A 264 16.16 13.25 -18.33
CA GLY A 264 17.41 12.73 -17.77
C GLY A 264 17.30 11.42 -16.99
N GLN A 265 16.13 10.73 -17.02
CA GLN A 265 16.01 9.38 -16.44
C GLN A 265 16.69 8.34 -17.33
N ALA A 266 17.33 7.35 -16.70
CA ALA A 266 17.92 6.23 -17.41
C ALA A 266 16.82 5.29 -17.99
N PRO A 267 17.02 4.64 -19.13
CA PRO A 267 16.03 3.77 -19.75
C PRO A 267 15.70 2.53 -18.90
N ASP A 268 16.60 2.14 -18.01
CA ASP A 268 16.47 1.00 -17.08
C ASP A 268 15.98 1.42 -15.68
N SER A 269 15.55 2.67 -15.51
CA SER A 269 15.11 3.20 -14.21
C SER A 269 13.97 2.41 -13.56
N VAL A 270 13.08 1.79 -14.37
CA VAL A 270 12.02 0.90 -13.90
C VAL A 270 12.59 -0.32 -13.15
N ILE A 271 13.68 -0.89 -13.65
CA ILE A 271 14.35 -2.05 -13.03
C ILE A 271 15.20 -1.57 -11.86
N LYS A 272 15.97 -0.50 -12.04
CA LYS A 272 16.83 0.09 -11.01
C LYS A 272 16.03 0.50 -9.76
N ALA A 273 14.78 0.92 -9.93
CA ALA A 273 13.90 1.25 -8.80
C ALA A 273 13.87 0.16 -7.72
N TRP A 274 13.96 -1.10 -8.12
CA TRP A 274 13.84 -2.27 -7.25
C TRP A 274 15.16 -2.96 -6.98
N THR A 275 16.12 -2.87 -7.89
CA THR A 275 17.40 -3.59 -7.81
C THR A 275 18.55 -2.76 -7.24
N GLU A 276 18.56 -1.43 -7.43
CA GLU A 276 19.55 -0.53 -6.82
C GLU A 276 19.19 -0.15 -5.38
N THR A 277 18.81 -1.15 -4.60
CA THR A 277 18.48 -1.09 -3.18
C THR A 277 19.33 -2.09 -2.39
N ALA A 278 19.28 -2.01 -1.06
CA ALA A 278 19.83 -3.00 -0.13
C ALA A 278 18.73 -3.45 0.84
N ASP A 279 18.93 -4.54 1.56
CA ASP A 279 18.08 -5.11 2.63
C ASP A 279 16.74 -5.71 2.17
N TRP A 280 16.41 -5.65 0.88
CA TRP A 280 15.14 -6.11 0.31
C TRP A 280 15.34 -7.27 -0.65
N ARG A 281 14.25 -7.97 -0.99
CA ARG A 281 14.35 -9.25 -1.74
C ARG A 281 14.95 -9.11 -3.14
N LEU A 282 14.67 -8.03 -3.86
CA LEU A 282 15.17 -7.78 -5.21
C LEU A 282 16.46 -6.97 -5.23
N SER A 283 16.98 -6.60 -4.06
CA SER A 283 18.20 -5.80 -3.93
C SER A 283 19.43 -6.51 -4.51
N THR A 284 20.24 -5.74 -5.23
CA THR A 284 21.53 -6.22 -5.77
C THR A 284 22.73 -5.50 -5.17
N LYS A 285 22.48 -4.48 -4.35
CA LYS A 285 23.55 -3.68 -3.72
C LYS A 285 23.85 -4.17 -2.33
N GLN A 286 25.11 -4.00 -1.92
CA GLN A 286 25.56 -4.24 -0.54
C GLN A 286 25.74 -2.89 0.14
N ALA A 287 24.99 -2.66 1.19
CA ALA A 287 25.12 -1.47 2.01
C ALA A 287 26.32 -1.57 2.98
N PRO A 288 26.84 -0.42 3.46
CA PRO A 288 27.73 -0.39 4.61
C PRO A 288 27.05 -1.04 5.83
N GLN A 289 27.84 -1.69 6.69
CA GLN A 289 27.30 -2.28 7.93
C GLN A 289 26.70 -1.18 8.82
N ASN A 290 25.55 -1.45 9.43
CA ASN A 290 24.90 -0.55 10.36
C ASN A 290 25.78 -0.31 11.60
N ILE A 291 25.77 0.91 12.09
CA ILE A 291 26.43 1.26 13.35
C ILE A 291 25.46 0.95 14.49
N PHE A 292 25.82 0.00 15.34
CA PHE A 292 25.03 -0.29 16.54
C PHE A 292 25.49 0.61 17.67
N HIS A 293 24.59 1.46 18.16
CA HIS A 293 24.80 2.24 19.36
C HIS A 293 24.42 1.39 20.58
N ASP A 294 25.40 1.15 21.44
CA ASP A 294 25.14 0.50 22.73
C ASP A 294 24.35 1.49 23.61
N GLU A 295 23.05 1.24 23.81
CA GLU A 295 22.19 2.07 24.66
C GLU A 295 22.64 2.08 26.14
N HIS A 296 23.55 1.18 26.51
CA HIS A 296 24.14 1.13 27.85
C HIS A 296 25.23 2.21 28.11
N TYR A 297 25.52 3.08 27.14
CA TYR A 297 26.54 4.11 27.31
C TYR A 297 26.24 5.02 28.52
N LEU A 298 24.98 5.42 28.70
CA LEU A 298 24.57 6.22 29.86
C LEU A 298 24.70 5.46 31.17
N CYS A 299 24.39 4.17 31.20
CA CYS A 299 24.60 3.30 32.37
C CYS A 299 26.08 3.13 32.66
N THR A 300 26.93 3.03 31.64
CA THR A 300 28.36 2.91 31.80
C THR A 300 28.98 4.23 32.32
N VAL A 301 28.52 5.38 31.84
CA VAL A 301 28.92 6.70 32.32
C VAL A 301 28.41 6.93 33.75
N ALA A 302 27.15 6.53 34.04
CA ALA A 302 26.63 6.61 35.41
C ALA A 302 27.39 5.67 36.38
N ALA A 303 27.74 4.46 35.92
CA ALA A 303 28.53 3.50 36.70
C ALA A 303 29.96 4.00 36.98
N GLY A 304 30.56 4.80 36.07
CA GLY A 304 31.85 5.49 36.26
C GLY A 304 31.75 6.81 37.03
N GLY A 305 30.52 7.25 37.37
CA GLY A 305 30.29 8.54 38.05
C GLY A 305 30.77 8.59 39.49
N HIS A 306 30.95 9.84 40.02
CA HIS A 306 31.38 10.04 41.39
C HIS A 306 30.32 9.56 42.40
N GLN A 307 30.70 8.74 43.37
CA GLN A 307 29.80 8.07 44.35
C GLN A 307 28.86 9.02 45.13
N LYS A 308 29.20 10.33 45.25
CA LYS A 308 28.32 11.32 45.88
C LYS A 308 27.14 11.77 45.01
N ILE A 309 27.23 11.55 43.71
CA ILE A 309 26.25 12.04 42.72
C ILE A 309 25.29 10.92 42.26
N VAL A 310 25.81 9.70 42.08
CA VAL A 310 25.03 8.54 41.60
C VAL A 310 24.43 7.78 42.78
N LYS A 311 23.12 7.75 42.90
CA LYS A 311 22.34 7.02 43.94
C LYS A 311 21.18 6.25 43.29
N PRO A 312 20.82 5.05 43.83
CA PRO A 312 21.44 4.31 44.95
C PRO A 312 22.77 3.70 44.55
N ILE A 313 23.69 3.59 45.49
CA ILE A 313 25.00 2.99 45.27
C ILE A 313 24.91 1.49 45.48
N ARG A 314 24.93 0.73 44.41
CA ARG A 314 25.18 -0.72 44.43
C ARG A 314 26.52 -0.97 43.75
N MET A 315 27.39 -1.69 44.42
CA MET A 315 28.71 -2.03 43.89
C MET A 315 28.66 -3.42 43.24
N GLY A 316 29.17 -3.53 42.03
CA GLY A 316 29.38 -4.79 41.30
C GLY A 316 30.83 -4.87 40.82
N VAL A 317 31.21 -5.97 40.22
CA VAL A 317 32.52 -6.17 39.60
C VAL A 317 32.35 -6.38 38.12
N ARG A 318 33.01 -5.57 37.28
CA ARG A 318 33.04 -5.74 35.83
C ARG A 318 34.49 -5.73 35.34
N HIS A 319 34.89 -6.79 34.65
CA HIS A 319 36.28 -6.98 34.19
C HIS A 319 37.35 -6.90 35.31
N GLY A 320 37.00 -7.37 36.54
CA GLY A 320 37.90 -7.36 37.68
C GLY A 320 37.99 -6.01 38.42
N HIS A 321 37.25 -5.00 37.99
CA HIS A 321 37.20 -3.69 38.67
C HIS A 321 35.83 -3.46 39.33
N PRO A 322 35.82 -2.84 40.53
CA PRO A 322 34.56 -2.47 41.17
C PRO A 322 33.90 -1.34 40.40
N VAL A 323 32.62 -1.53 40.07
CA VAL A 323 31.77 -0.55 39.34
C VAL A 323 30.48 -0.32 40.11
N ILE A 324 29.92 0.88 39.96
CA ILE A 324 28.57 1.17 40.47
C ILE A 324 27.58 0.54 39.52
N VAL A 325 26.69 -0.34 40.05
CA VAL A 325 25.60 -0.98 39.29
C VAL A 325 24.30 -0.39 39.80
N ASN A 326 23.58 0.30 38.91
CA ASN A 326 22.22 0.79 39.18
C ASN A 326 21.20 -0.21 38.64
#